data_b0b51a7a100c8e535b3dbb599d37ce07
#
_entry.id   b0b51a7a100c8e535b3dbb599d37ce07
#
_cell.length_a   1.000
_cell.length_b   1.000
_cell.length_c   1.000
_cell.angle_alpha   90.00
_cell.angle_beta   90.00
_cell.angle_gamma   90.00
#
_symmetry.space_group_name_H-M   'P 1'
#
loop_
_entity.id
_entity.type
_entity.pdbx_description
1 polymer ?
#
loop_
_entity_poly.entity_id
_entity_poly.type
_entity_poly.pdbx_seq_one_letter_code
_entity_poly.pdbx_strand_id
1 'polypeptide(L)'
;MWCDGAKALAIIRRAERATWENPDMSTYWAMIATLLCVAGGCSRQGPPGPELATSATIKDLMDAMVDPSAEYLFENIVEIVDEKGIIDKTPKTDDEWKEVRRRALMLVEAPNLLVAPGRKVAQPGDKAEYPEVELGPEQIQKLIDDDRDAFVRRARRLQDAAVLALKAIDARDKAELFSKLGDVDKACESCHLHYWYPNDTRAREAAKEDGVVD
;
A
#
# COMPACT_ATOMS: atom_id res chain seq x y z
N MET A 1 -23.36 -7.81 -5.49
CA MET A 1 -24.64 -7.69 -6.25
C MET A 1 -24.40 -6.62 -7.29
N TRP A 2 -24.15 -7.02 -8.52
CA TRP A 2 -23.76 -6.16 -9.63
C TRP A 2 -25.01 -5.52 -10.22
N CYS A 3 -25.07 -4.18 -10.25
CA CYS A 3 -26.14 -3.47 -10.96
C CYS A 3 -25.80 -3.45 -12.46
N ASP A 4 -26.64 -4.12 -13.23
CA ASP A 4 -26.53 -4.31 -14.67
C ASP A 4 -26.81 -2.97 -15.40
N GLY A 5 -25.76 -2.20 -15.71
CA GLY A 5 -25.86 -0.92 -16.43
C GLY A 5 -26.39 -1.01 -17.87
N ALA A 6 -26.49 -2.22 -18.43
CA ALA A 6 -26.96 -2.44 -19.81
C ALA A 6 -28.47 -2.29 -19.97
N LYS A 7 -29.24 -2.49 -18.90
CA LYS A 7 -30.74 -2.37 -18.96
C LYS A 7 -31.20 -0.92 -18.89
N ALA A 8 -30.45 -0.04 -18.26
CA ALA A 8 -30.77 1.40 -18.16
C ALA A 8 -30.68 2.10 -19.53
N LEU A 9 -29.64 1.77 -20.31
CA LEU A 9 -29.41 2.35 -21.65
C LEU A 9 -30.44 1.92 -22.70
N ALA A 10 -30.99 0.70 -22.57
CA ALA A 10 -32.02 0.21 -23.47
C ALA A 10 -33.39 0.90 -23.27
N ILE A 11 -33.70 1.28 -22.04
CA ILE A 11 -34.95 1.99 -21.70
C ILE A 11 -34.89 3.44 -22.22
N ILE A 12 -33.76 4.11 -22.11
CA ILE A 12 -33.56 5.49 -22.58
C ILE A 12 -33.68 5.58 -24.11
N ARG A 13 -33.09 4.63 -24.87
CA ARG A 13 -33.20 4.62 -26.35
C ARG A 13 -34.59 4.29 -26.86
N ARG A 14 -35.44 3.63 -26.07
CA ARG A 14 -36.84 3.34 -26.46
C ARG A 14 -37.75 4.53 -26.19
N ALA A 15 -37.39 5.35 -25.20
CA ALA A 15 -38.15 6.57 -24.89
C ALA A 15 -37.96 7.69 -25.93
N GLU A 16 -36.75 7.81 -26.50
CA GLU A 16 -36.43 8.85 -27.48
C GLU A 16 -37.20 8.72 -28.81
N ARG A 17 -37.72 7.52 -29.14
CA ARG A 17 -38.51 7.30 -30.35
C ARG A 17 -40.00 7.58 -30.22
N ALA A 18 -40.48 7.83 -29.00
CA ALA A 18 -41.91 8.04 -28.74
C ALA A 18 -42.31 9.52 -28.56
N THR A 19 -41.36 10.47 -28.68
CA THR A 19 -41.61 11.86 -28.25
C THR A 19 -42.01 12.82 -29.37
N TRP A 20 -42.32 12.34 -30.56
CA TRP A 20 -42.52 13.22 -31.72
C TRP A 20 -43.95 13.78 -31.89
N GLU A 21 -44.93 13.23 -31.24
CA GLU A 21 -46.33 13.46 -31.64
C GLU A 21 -47.25 14.07 -30.58
N ASN A 22 -46.76 14.52 -29.41
CA ASN A 22 -47.67 15.06 -28.40
C ASN A 22 -47.05 16.25 -27.61
N PRO A 23 -47.48 17.49 -27.85
CA PRO A 23 -46.93 18.69 -27.22
C PRO A 23 -47.16 18.81 -25.70
N ASP A 24 -48.08 18.00 -25.13
CA ASP A 24 -48.35 18.04 -23.66
C ASP A 24 -47.39 17.19 -22.81
N MET A 25 -46.46 16.47 -23.43
CA MET A 25 -45.52 15.64 -22.73
C MET A 25 -44.31 16.40 -22.13
N SER A 26 -44.13 17.66 -22.47
CA SER A 26 -43.04 18.49 -21.97
C SER A 26 -43.06 18.68 -20.43
N THR A 27 -44.25 18.80 -19.87
CA THR A 27 -44.42 18.95 -18.41
C THR A 27 -44.17 17.65 -17.63
N TYR A 28 -44.48 16.49 -18.20
CA TYR A 28 -44.17 15.20 -17.58
C TYR A 28 -42.70 14.88 -17.55
N TRP A 29 -41.95 15.25 -18.56
CA TRP A 29 -40.51 15.06 -18.59
C TRP A 29 -39.76 15.95 -17.58
N ALA A 30 -40.28 17.17 -17.35
CA ALA A 30 -39.74 18.06 -16.33
C ALA A 30 -39.93 17.49 -14.89
N MET A 31 -41.07 16.86 -14.63
CA MET A 31 -41.34 16.20 -13.34
C MET A 31 -40.52 14.92 -13.12
N ILE A 32 -40.32 14.12 -14.17
CA ILE A 32 -39.52 12.88 -14.09
C ILE A 32 -38.05 13.20 -13.92
N ALA A 33 -37.52 14.22 -14.60
CA ALA A 33 -36.16 14.67 -14.42
C ALA A 33 -35.87 15.21 -13.00
N THR A 34 -36.84 15.89 -12.39
CA THR A 34 -36.71 16.39 -11.01
C THR A 34 -36.77 15.24 -9.98
N LEU A 35 -37.56 14.20 -10.25
CA LEU A 35 -37.67 13.02 -9.38
C LEU A 35 -36.40 12.14 -9.42
N LEU A 36 -35.74 12.05 -10.58
CA LEU A 36 -34.48 11.29 -10.77
C LEU A 36 -33.28 12.00 -10.11
N CYS A 37 -33.26 13.33 -10.01
CA CYS A 37 -32.21 14.07 -9.32
C CYS A 37 -32.24 13.89 -7.79
N VAL A 38 -33.39 13.59 -7.20
CA VAL A 38 -33.53 13.38 -5.74
C VAL A 38 -33.10 11.96 -5.34
N ALA A 39 -33.15 10.98 -6.26
CA ALA A 39 -32.75 9.60 -5.98
C ALA A 39 -31.24 9.33 -6.10
N GLY A 40 -30.46 10.27 -6.70
CA GLY A 40 -29.02 10.12 -6.90
C GLY A 40 -28.13 10.55 -5.73
N GLY A 41 -28.70 11.05 -4.63
CA GLY A 41 -27.98 11.70 -3.53
C GLY A 41 -27.63 10.84 -2.31
N CYS A 42 -27.74 9.52 -2.38
CA CYS A 42 -27.32 8.67 -1.27
C CYS A 42 -25.89 8.17 -1.44
N SER A 43 -24.90 9.06 -1.33
CA SER A 43 -23.60 8.63 -0.84
C SER A 43 -23.79 8.24 0.64
N ARG A 44 -24.09 6.95 0.89
CA ARG A 44 -23.99 6.39 2.24
C ARG A 44 -22.53 6.44 2.64
N GLN A 45 -22.09 7.58 3.14
CA GLN A 45 -20.94 7.59 4.02
C GLN A 45 -21.35 6.74 5.21
N GLY A 46 -20.70 5.58 5.36
CA GLY A 46 -20.84 4.78 6.57
C GLY A 46 -20.52 5.66 7.79
N PRO A 47 -20.95 5.26 8.99
CA PRO A 47 -20.57 5.99 10.19
C PRO A 47 -19.06 6.19 10.18
N PRO A 48 -18.55 7.36 10.63
CA PRO A 48 -17.11 7.58 10.73
C PRO A 48 -16.49 6.43 11.52
N GLY A 49 -15.43 5.84 10.96
CA GLY A 49 -14.70 4.78 11.66
C GLY A 49 -14.19 5.30 13.02
N PRO A 50 -13.80 4.40 13.93
CA PRO A 50 -13.24 4.83 15.21
C PRO A 50 -12.03 5.72 14.98
N GLU A 51 -11.89 6.76 15.80
CA GLU A 51 -10.72 7.60 15.79
C GLU A 51 -9.49 6.77 16.19
N LEU A 52 -8.49 6.72 15.31
CA LEU A 52 -7.26 5.98 15.57
C LEU A 52 -6.26 6.84 16.32
N ALA A 53 -5.72 6.34 17.43
CA ALA A 53 -4.58 6.96 18.08
C ALA A 53 -3.34 6.89 17.18
N THR A 54 -2.77 8.06 16.85
CA THR A 54 -1.56 8.18 16.01
C THR A 54 -0.37 8.69 16.82
N SER A 55 -0.17 8.15 18.04
CA SER A 55 0.91 8.56 18.95
C SER A 55 2.31 8.28 18.38
N ALA A 56 2.47 7.14 17.69
CA ALA A 56 3.69 6.81 16.98
C ALA A 56 3.76 7.58 15.65
N THR A 57 4.94 8.02 15.27
CA THR A 57 5.21 8.60 13.94
C THR A 57 5.48 7.50 12.91
N ILE A 58 5.65 7.87 11.63
CA ILE A 58 6.11 6.94 10.58
C ILE A 58 7.49 6.41 10.95
N LYS A 59 8.41 7.29 11.37
CA LYS A 59 9.75 6.90 11.83
C LYS A 59 9.68 5.90 12.99
N ASP A 60 8.87 6.17 14.03
CA ASP A 60 8.71 5.25 15.15
C ASP A 60 8.21 3.86 14.70
N LEU A 61 7.33 3.80 13.70
CA LEU A 61 6.84 2.52 13.16
C LEU A 61 7.90 1.80 12.33
N MET A 62 8.72 2.54 11.57
CA MET A 62 9.87 1.94 10.89
C MET A 62 10.83 1.34 11.89
N ASP A 63 11.30 2.12 12.86
CA ASP A 63 12.29 1.71 13.86
C ASP A 63 11.80 0.55 14.76
N ALA A 64 10.50 0.55 15.12
CA ALA A 64 9.97 -0.42 16.09
C ALA A 64 9.36 -1.67 15.47
N MET A 65 8.89 -1.61 14.23
CA MET A 65 8.11 -2.70 13.63
C MET A 65 8.66 -3.16 12.27
N VAL A 66 8.85 -2.23 11.34
CA VAL A 66 9.15 -2.59 9.95
C VAL A 66 10.59 -3.07 9.83
N ASP A 67 11.56 -2.24 10.18
CA ASP A 67 12.98 -2.54 10.03
C ASP A 67 13.39 -3.80 10.80
N PRO A 68 13.11 -3.95 12.12
CA PRO A 68 13.54 -5.15 12.85
C PRO A 68 12.82 -6.41 12.38
N SER A 69 11.67 -6.28 11.72
CA SER A 69 10.97 -7.43 11.15
C SER A 69 11.51 -7.82 9.79
N ALA A 70 11.79 -6.86 8.92
CA ALA A 70 12.40 -7.07 7.63
C ALA A 70 13.84 -7.61 7.77
N GLU A 71 14.66 -6.98 8.61
CA GLU A 71 16.02 -7.40 8.91
C GLU A 71 16.06 -8.85 9.39
N TYR A 72 15.19 -9.20 10.37
CA TYR A 72 15.12 -10.59 10.84
C TYR A 72 14.84 -11.56 9.70
N LEU A 73 13.89 -11.25 8.79
CA LEU A 73 13.56 -12.12 7.66
C LEU A 73 14.73 -12.24 6.69
N PHE A 74 15.35 -11.12 6.33
CA PHE A 74 16.49 -11.10 5.40
C PHE A 74 17.72 -11.81 5.95
N GLU A 75 17.98 -11.75 7.26
CA GLU A 75 19.13 -12.42 7.88
C GLU A 75 18.92 -13.91 8.14
N ASN A 76 17.67 -14.35 8.31
CA ASN A 76 17.34 -15.73 8.70
C ASN A 76 16.66 -16.55 7.58
N ILE A 77 16.51 -15.96 6.39
CA ILE A 77 16.04 -16.65 5.18
C ILE A 77 17.06 -16.40 4.07
N VAL A 78 18.24 -16.96 4.25
CA VAL A 78 19.33 -16.76 3.30
C VAL A 78 20.09 -18.07 3.08
N GLU A 79 20.51 -18.29 1.85
CA GLU A 79 21.48 -19.31 1.48
C GLU A 79 22.73 -18.60 0.96
N ILE A 80 23.85 -18.81 1.65
CA ILE A 80 25.15 -18.22 1.29
C ILE A 80 25.99 -19.34 0.72
N VAL A 81 26.48 -19.18 -0.50
CA VAL A 81 27.42 -20.09 -1.14
C VAL A 81 28.78 -19.38 -1.20
N ASP A 82 29.77 -19.93 -0.50
CA ASP A 82 31.14 -19.43 -0.51
C ASP A 82 32.15 -20.56 -0.77
N GLU A 83 33.44 -20.25 -0.75
CA GLU A 83 34.52 -21.24 -0.96
C GLU A 83 34.55 -22.33 0.12
N LYS A 84 33.89 -22.14 1.26
CA LYS A 84 33.83 -23.09 2.39
C LYS A 84 32.59 -23.98 2.32
N GLY A 85 31.63 -23.65 1.46
CA GLY A 85 30.40 -24.44 1.26
C GLY A 85 29.11 -23.64 1.25
N ILE A 86 28.03 -24.28 1.60
CA ILE A 86 26.68 -23.70 1.63
C ILE A 86 26.29 -23.47 3.10
N ILE A 87 25.95 -22.23 3.43
CA ILE A 87 25.35 -21.86 4.72
C ILE A 87 23.87 -21.61 4.47
N ASP A 88 23.02 -22.56 4.90
CA ASP A 88 21.56 -22.45 4.85
C ASP A 88 21.04 -21.99 6.22
N LYS A 89 20.61 -20.73 6.33
CA LYS A 89 20.00 -20.13 7.53
C LYS A 89 18.47 -20.23 7.53
N THR A 90 17.87 -21.00 6.62
CA THR A 90 16.39 -21.12 6.60
C THR A 90 15.87 -21.87 7.82
N PRO A 91 14.61 -21.61 8.25
CA PRO A 91 14.02 -22.26 9.44
C PRO A 91 14.03 -23.77 9.33
N LYS A 92 14.40 -24.46 10.43
CA LYS A 92 14.48 -25.91 10.55
C LYS A 92 13.41 -26.47 11.49
N THR A 93 13.00 -25.69 12.51
CA THR A 93 12.09 -26.11 13.55
C THR A 93 10.76 -25.38 13.48
N ASP A 94 9.73 -25.93 14.11
CA ASP A 94 8.41 -25.29 14.22
C ASP A 94 8.48 -23.93 14.90
N ASP A 95 9.35 -23.75 15.89
CA ASP A 95 9.45 -22.50 16.63
C ASP A 95 10.17 -21.43 15.78
N GLU A 96 11.16 -21.80 14.99
CA GLU A 96 11.77 -20.87 14.02
C GLU A 96 10.74 -20.43 12.95
N TRP A 97 9.93 -21.35 12.42
CA TRP A 97 8.84 -21.01 11.49
C TRP A 97 7.80 -20.10 12.11
N LYS A 98 7.46 -20.29 13.40
CA LYS A 98 6.55 -19.38 14.14
C LYS A 98 7.15 -17.99 14.29
N GLU A 99 8.47 -17.88 14.55
CA GLU A 99 9.14 -16.58 14.64
C GLU A 99 9.15 -15.84 13.30
N VAL A 100 9.55 -16.52 12.24
CA VAL A 100 9.51 -15.98 10.86
C VAL A 100 8.10 -15.51 10.51
N ARG A 101 7.08 -16.31 10.85
CA ARG A 101 5.67 -15.95 10.64
C ARG A 101 5.27 -14.69 11.42
N ARG A 102 5.71 -14.55 12.65
CA ARG A 102 5.44 -13.38 13.49
C ARG A 102 6.02 -12.11 12.88
N ARG A 103 7.24 -12.18 12.35
CA ARG A 103 7.90 -11.06 11.68
C ARG A 103 7.18 -10.68 10.37
N ALA A 104 6.80 -11.67 9.58
CA ALA A 104 6.03 -11.40 8.37
C ALA A 104 4.67 -10.75 8.67
N LEU A 105 3.98 -11.16 9.75
CA LEU A 105 2.74 -10.52 10.19
C LEU A 105 2.94 -9.03 10.54
N MET A 106 4.06 -8.65 11.14
CA MET A 106 4.37 -7.24 11.41
C MET A 106 4.45 -6.44 10.09
N LEU A 107 5.09 -7.01 9.06
CA LEU A 107 5.17 -6.37 7.74
C LEU A 107 3.82 -6.31 7.01
N VAL A 108 2.91 -7.26 7.25
CA VAL A 108 1.55 -7.22 6.71
C VAL A 108 0.71 -6.13 7.39
N GLU A 109 0.85 -5.95 8.70
CA GLU A 109 0.00 -5.03 9.46
C GLU A 109 0.56 -3.60 9.54
N ALA A 110 1.87 -3.43 9.55
CA ALA A 110 2.51 -2.10 9.65
C ALA A 110 1.99 -1.10 8.58
N PRO A 111 1.79 -1.47 7.30
CA PRO A 111 1.25 -0.55 6.30
C PRO A 111 -0.13 0.03 6.65
N ASN A 112 -0.98 -0.73 7.36
CA ASN A 112 -2.26 -0.21 7.85
C ASN A 112 -2.06 0.93 8.87
N LEU A 113 -1.01 0.83 9.68
CA LEU A 113 -0.64 1.87 10.64
C LEU A 113 0.02 3.06 9.94
N LEU A 114 0.93 2.82 9.00
CA LEU A 114 1.61 3.89 8.25
C LEU A 114 0.63 4.83 7.56
N VAL A 115 -0.44 4.28 6.97
CA VAL A 115 -1.44 5.07 6.24
C VAL A 115 -2.54 5.65 7.12
N ALA A 116 -2.45 5.56 8.45
CA ALA A 116 -3.45 6.16 9.33
C ALA A 116 -3.54 7.68 9.10
N PRO A 117 -4.75 8.26 8.98
CA PRO A 117 -4.92 9.71 8.80
C PRO A 117 -4.27 10.49 9.94
N GLY A 118 -3.60 11.60 9.60
CA GLY A 118 -2.99 12.51 10.57
C GLY A 118 -1.67 12.03 11.18
N ARG A 119 -1.17 10.85 10.82
CA ARG A 119 0.13 10.36 11.29
C ARG A 119 1.27 11.24 10.75
N LYS A 120 2.14 11.68 11.65
CA LYS A 120 3.31 12.49 11.33
C LYS A 120 4.49 11.61 10.91
N VAL A 121 5.40 12.20 10.13
CA VAL A 121 6.62 11.51 9.67
C VAL A 121 7.56 11.24 10.83
N ALA A 122 7.81 12.23 11.68
CA ALA A 122 8.77 12.14 12.79
C ALA A 122 8.34 13.00 13.97
N GLN A 123 9.02 12.87 15.11
CA GLN A 123 8.78 13.68 16.29
C GLN A 123 9.31 15.12 16.08
N PRO A 124 8.74 16.11 16.76
CA PRO A 124 9.27 17.47 16.71
C PRO A 124 10.75 17.52 17.12
N GLY A 125 11.60 18.06 16.24
CA GLY A 125 13.04 18.18 16.46
C GLY A 125 13.89 17.06 15.88
N ASP A 126 13.27 15.99 15.36
CA ASP A 126 14.00 14.96 14.60
C ASP A 126 14.63 15.58 13.34
N LYS A 127 15.75 14.99 12.92
CA LYS A 127 16.50 15.42 11.74
C LYS A 127 16.86 14.21 10.89
N ALA A 128 17.19 14.48 9.62
CA ALA A 128 17.86 13.50 8.77
C ALA A 128 19.19 13.07 9.40
N GLU A 129 19.52 11.80 9.33
CA GLU A 129 20.78 11.25 9.81
C GLU A 129 21.92 11.58 8.82
N TYR A 130 21.62 11.47 7.52
CA TYR A 130 22.54 11.75 6.41
C TYR A 130 21.97 12.83 5.50
N PRO A 131 21.99 14.11 5.92
CA PRO A 131 21.28 15.20 5.23
C PRO A 131 21.80 15.50 3.81
N GLU A 132 22.96 14.94 3.42
CA GLU A 132 23.49 15.01 2.07
C GLU A 132 22.75 14.15 1.05
N VAL A 133 22.05 13.11 1.49
CA VAL A 133 21.26 12.19 0.63
C VAL A 133 19.81 12.07 1.07
N GLU A 134 19.54 12.21 2.36
CA GLU A 134 18.22 12.10 2.94
C GLU A 134 17.45 13.43 2.95
N LEU A 135 16.15 13.35 2.82
CA LEU A 135 15.25 14.48 3.08
C LEU A 135 15.02 14.64 4.58
N GLY A 136 14.88 15.89 5.02
CA GLY A 136 14.41 16.18 6.38
C GLY A 136 12.94 15.79 6.58
N PRO A 137 12.51 15.55 7.84
CA PRO A 137 11.16 15.10 8.15
C PRO A 137 10.06 16.01 7.59
N GLU A 138 10.24 17.32 7.58
CA GLU A 138 9.29 18.28 7.03
C GLU A 138 9.16 18.18 5.51
N GLN A 139 10.25 17.88 4.82
CA GLN A 139 10.25 17.66 3.37
C GLN A 139 9.53 16.38 3.03
N ILE A 140 9.77 15.30 3.78
CA ILE A 140 9.06 14.02 3.64
C ILE A 140 7.56 14.21 3.91
N GLN A 141 7.22 14.93 5.00
CA GLN A 141 5.82 15.22 5.33
C GLN A 141 5.12 15.94 4.17
N LYS A 142 5.79 16.95 3.61
CA LYS A 142 5.25 17.70 2.47
C LYS A 142 5.01 16.81 1.26
N LEU A 143 5.93 15.92 0.90
CA LEU A 143 5.76 14.99 -0.22
C LEU A 143 4.56 14.07 0.00
N ILE A 144 4.37 13.58 1.22
CA ILE A 144 3.22 12.73 1.58
C ILE A 144 1.91 13.52 1.51
N ASP A 145 1.90 14.75 1.98
CA ASP A 145 0.71 15.60 1.99
C ASP A 145 0.33 16.05 0.57
N ASP A 146 1.32 16.30 -0.31
CA ASP A 146 1.11 16.70 -1.70
C ASP A 146 0.51 15.56 -2.56
N ASP A 147 0.87 14.30 -2.31
CA ASP A 147 0.29 13.12 -2.98
C ASP A 147 0.10 11.96 -2.00
N ARG A 148 -0.93 12.13 -1.17
CA ARG A 148 -1.33 11.11 -0.19
C ARG A 148 -1.66 9.77 -0.82
N ASP A 149 -2.26 9.76 -1.99
CA ASP A 149 -2.64 8.54 -2.69
C ASP A 149 -1.41 7.76 -3.16
N ALA A 150 -0.36 8.44 -3.63
CA ALA A 150 0.90 7.78 -3.97
C ALA A 150 1.55 7.13 -2.76
N PHE A 151 1.53 7.79 -1.60
CA PHE A 151 2.03 7.20 -0.35
C PHE A 151 1.24 5.94 0.04
N VAL A 152 -0.09 6.02 0.01
CA VAL A 152 -0.96 4.86 0.29
C VAL A 152 -0.67 3.71 -0.68
N ARG A 153 -0.53 3.98 -1.98
CA ARG A 153 -0.21 2.94 -2.97
C ARG A 153 1.12 2.25 -2.68
N ARG A 154 2.17 3.00 -2.27
CA ARG A 154 3.48 2.40 -1.93
C ARG A 154 3.40 1.56 -0.66
N ALA A 155 2.72 2.04 0.37
CA ALA A 155 2.49 1.26 1.59
C ALA A 155 1.71 -0.04 1.29
N ARG A 156 0.73 0.01 0.37
CA ARG A 156 -0.01 -1.20 -0.05
C ARG A 156 0.86 -2.17 -0.85
N ARG A 157 1.82 -1.72 -1.65
CA ARG A 157 2.79 -2.60 -2.31
C ARG A 157 3.59 -3.42 -1.30
N LEU A 158 4.08 -2.79 -0.23
CA LEU A 158 4.75 -3.52 0.86
C LEU A 158 3.80 -4.55 1.49
N GLN A 159 2.56 -4.17 1.77
CA GLN A 159 1.57 -5.09 2.33
C GLN A 159 1.33 -6.30 1.43
N ASP A 160 1.12 -6.07 0.12
CA ASP A 160 0.85 -7.13 -0.85
C ASP A 160 2.04 -8.10 -0.97
N ALA A 161 3.27 -7.58 -1.02
CA ALA A 161 4.49 -8.38 -1.02
C ALA A 161 4.63 -9.21 0.27
N ALA A 162 4.40 -8.59 1.44
CA ALA A 162 4.45 -9.26 2.73
C ALA A 162 3.37 -10.34 2.88
N VAL A 163 2.16 -10.14 2.33
CA VAL A 163 1.11 -11.16 2.28
C VAL A 163 1.54 -12.38 1.47
N LEU A 164 2.24 -12.17 0.34
CA LEU A 164 2.77 -13.28 -0.46
C LEU A 164 3.89 -14.02 0.28
N ALA A 165 4.80 -13.30 0.94
CA ALA A 165 5.81 -13.92 1.80
C ALA A 165 5.17 -14.72 2.95
N LEU A 166 4.13 -14.19 3.61
CA LEU A 166 3.40 -14.90 4.66
C LEU A 166 2.77 -16.21 4.15
N LYS A 167 2.20 -16.20 2.94
CA LYS A 167 1.66 -17.44 2.31
C LYS A 167 2.74 -18.48 2.08
N ALA A 168 3.92 -18.09 1.60
CA ALA A 168 5.06 -18.99 1.44
C ALA A 168 5.54 -19.54 2.78
N ILE A 169 5.53 -18.73 3.84
CA ILE A 169 5.85 -19.16 5.22
C ILE A 169 4.82 -20.19 5.71
N ASP A 170 3.53 -19.94 5.54
CA ASP A 170 2.46 -20.85 5.96
C ASP A 170 2.52 -22.18 5.20
N ALA A 171 2.97 -22.17 3.95
CA ALA A 171 3.25 -23.36 3.15
C ALA A 171 4.61 -24.00 3.46
N ARG A 172 5.49 -23.35 4.20
CA ARG A 172 6.91 -23.71 4.43
C ARG A 172 7.69 -23.93 3.13
N ASP A 173 7.31 -23.17 2.10
CA ASP A 173 7.99 -23.16 0.81
C ASP A 173 9.15 -22.15 0.86
N LYS A 174 10.36 -22.70 1.05
CA LYS A 174 11.59 -21.90 1.18
C LYS A 174 11.95 -21.18 -0.12
N ALA A 175 11.76 -21.83 -1.26
CA ALA A 175 12.12 -21.25 -2.55
C ALA A 175 11.21 -20.06 -2.89
N GLU A 176 9.90 -20.25 -2.70
CA GLU A 176 8.92 -19.18 -2.88
C GLU A 176 9.14 -18.06 -1.86
N LEU A 177 9.40 -18.38 -0.59
CA LEU A 177 9.68 -17.39 0.45
C LEU A 177 10.89 -16.53 0.08
N PHE A 178 11.99 -17.12 -0.37
CA PHE A 178 13.17 -16.38 -0.81
C PHE A 178 12.83 -15.40 -1.94
N SER A 179 12.07 -15.87 -2.94
CA SER A 179 11.59 -15.01 -4.04
C SER A 179 10.72 -13.85 -3.52
N LYS A 180 9.79 -14.11 -2.59
CA LYS A 180 8.88 -13.09 -2.07
C LYS A 180 9.56 -12.08 -1.14
N LEU A 181 10.63 -12.46 -0.47
CA LEU A 181 11.44 -11.49 0.27
C LEU A 181 12.15 -10.50 -0.64
N GLY A 182 12.56 -10.90 -1.85
CA GLY A 182 13.02 -9.97 -2.87
C GLY A 182 11.93 -8.97 -3.31
N ASP A 183 10.67 -9.41 -3.38
CA ASP A 183 9.54 -8.51 -3.67
C ASP A 183 9.29 -7.53 -2.49
N VAL A 184 9.46 -7.97 -1.24
CA VAL A 184 9.39 -7.10 -0.05
C VAL A 184 10.49 -6.05 -0.08
N ASP A 185 11.73 -6.44 -0.33
CA ASP A 185 12.88 -5.54 -0.44
C ASP A 185 12.64 -4.46 -1.50
N LYS A 186 12.21 -4.84 -2.71
CA LYS A 186 11.85 -3.90 -3.78
C LYS A 186 10.76 -2.92 -3.37
N ALA A 187 9.77 -3.36 -2.60
CA ALA A 187 8.70 -2.48 -2.13
C ALA A 187 9.22 -1.45 -1.12
N CYS A 188 10.10 -1.87 -0.19
CA CYS A 188 10.78 -0.97 0.76
C CYS A 188 11.63 0.06 0.02
N GLU A 189 12.51 -0.40 -0.86
CA GLU A 189 13.44 0.46 -1.60
C GLU A 189 12.71 1.47 -2.49
N SER A 190 11.68 1.04 -3.22
CA SER A 190 10.85 1.95 -4.05
C SER A 190 10.21 3.07 -3.23
N CYS A 191 9.84 2.83 -1.97
CA CYS A 191 9.28 3.84 -1.09
C CYS A 191 10.37 4.79 -0.57
N HIS A 192 11.48 4.24 -0.09
CA HIS A 192 12.60 4.98 0.46
C HIS A 192 13.25 5.90 -0.57
N LEU A 193 13.50 5.43 -1.78
CA LEU A 193 14.02 6.24 -2.90
C LEU A 193 13.08 7.39 -3.30
N HIS A 194 11.82 7.32 -2.97
CA HIS A 194 10.88 8.41 -3.27
C HIS A 194 10.77 9.41 -2.13
N TYR A 195 10.72 8.95 -0.88
CA TYR A 195 10.40 9.80 0.27
C TYR A 195 11.60 10.07 1.18
N TRP A 196 12.55 9.15 1.29
CA TRP A 196 13.62 9.27 2.28
C TRP A 196 14.93 9.76 1.65
N TYR A 197 15.51 9.03 0.70
CA TYR A 197 16.79 9.36 0.08
C TYR A 197 16.75 9.49 -1.46
N PRO A 198 15.88 10.38 -2.00
CA PRO A 198 15.76 10.55 -3.46
C PRO A 198 17.05 11.05 -4.12
N ASN A 199 17.97 11.59 -3.35
CA ASN A 199 19.24 12.15 -3.84
C ASN A 199 20.39 11.14 -3.81
N ASP A 200 20.19 9.93 -3.28
CA ASP A 200 21.20 8.88 -3.34
C ASP A 200 21.29 8.29 -4.75
N THR A 201 22.29 8.76 -5.52
CA THR A 201 22.49 8.34 -6.91
C THR A 201 22.89 6.88 -7.02
N ARG A 202 23.65 6.34 -6.06
CA ARG A 202 24.11 4.95 -6.07
C ARG A 202 22.95 3.99 -5.80
N ALA A 203 22.12 4.30 -4.78
CA ALA A 203 20.94 3.53 -4.49
C ALA A 203 19.95 3.54 -5.67
N ARG A 204 19.79 4.68 -6.34
CA ARG A 204 18.93 4.79 -7.54
C ARG A 204 19.46 4.01 -8.74
N GLU A 205 20.77 3.97 -8.95
CA GLU A 205 21.38 3.16 -10.02
C GLU A 205 21.17 1.66 -9.77
N ALA A 206 21.47 1.20 -8.54
CA ALA A 206 21.21 -0.19 -8.15
C ALA A 206 19.72 -0.56 -8.29
N ALA A 207 18.82 0.31 -7.85
CA ALA A 207 17.38 0.08 -7.95
C ALA A 207 16.87 -0.01 -9.40
N LYS A 208 17.52 0.65 -10.36
CA LYS A 208 17.22 0.47 -11.80
C LYS A 208 17.66 -0.87 -12.33
N GLU A 209 18.86 -1.32 -11.94
CA GLU A 209 19.38 -2.65 -12.33
C GLU A 209 18.47 -3.76 -11.79
N ASP A 210 17.92 -3.61 -10.58
CA ASP A 210 17.02 -4.56 -9.94
C ASP A 210 15.54 -4.41 -10.39
N GLY A 211 15.22 -3.43 -11.24
CA GLY A 211 13.86 -3.19 -11.71
C GLY A 211 12.90 -2.69 -10.64
N VAL A 212 13.40 -1.92 -9.67
CA VAL A 212 12.64 -1.31 -8.56
C VAL A 212 12.02 0.02 -8.98
N VAL A 213 12.75 0.78 -9.80
CA VAL A 213 12.33 2.09 -10.34
C VAL A 213 12.56 2.13 -11.85
N ASP A 214 11.75 2.95 -12.56
CA ASP A 214 11.84 3.19 -14.00
C ASP A 214 12.99 4.14 -14.36
#